data_51c7122b43253d35fba4851dd34e197a
#
_entry.id   51c7122b43253d35fba4851dd34e197a
#
_cell.length_a   1.000
_cell.length_b   1.000
_cell.length_c   1.000
_cell.angle_alpha   90.00
_cell.angle_beta   90.00
_cell.angle_gamma   90.00
#
_symmetry.space_group_name_H-M   'P 1'
#
loop_
_entity.id
_entity.type
_entity.pdbx_description
1 polymer ?
#
loop_
_entity_poly.entity_id
_entity_poly.type
_entity_poly.pdbx_seq_one_letter_code
_entity_poly.pdbx_strand_id
1 'polypeptide(L)'
;KLYADGTADKPIVFTANSTTPTSGYWGGIIINGKAPISGSNANKSDTGLTEIDNNYKYGGNVDNDNSGSLTYVKICYAGARSTADIEHNGLTLNGVGNGTKIENIYILESADDAVEFFGGTVNVTNLLAVNPDDDMFDFTQGYSGKLKNCYGVWESDYTSTEADLR
;
A
#
# COMPACT_ATOMS: atom_id res chain seq x y z
N LYS A 1 8.49 4.13 12.13
CA LYS A 1 7.04 4.19 12.36
C LYS A 1 6.48 5.47 11.76
N LEU A 2 5.36 5.37 11.10
CA LEU A 2 4.59 6.50 10.58
C LEU A 2 3.32 6.68 11.41
N TYR A 3 3.06 7.88 11.87
CA TYR A 3 1.82 8.25 12.54
C TYR A 3 1.15 9.37 11.75
N ALA A 4 0.01 9.06 11.14
CA ALA A 4 -0.81 9.97 10.35
C ALA A 4 -2.27 9.79 10.77
N ASP A 5 -2.63 10.42 11.89
CA ASP A 5 -3.94 10.26 12.52
C ASP A 5 -4.79 11.51 12.27
N GLY A 6 -5.56 11.49 11.21
CA GLY A 6 -6.56 12.49 10.89
C GLY A 6 -7.90 12.23 11.59
N THR A 7 -8.93 12.97 11.18
CA THR A 7 -10.32 12.76 11.58
C THR A 7 -11.24 12.82 10.37
N ALA A 8 -12.48 12.38 10.51
CA ALA A 8 -13.47 12.44 9.41
C ALA A 8 -13.61 13.87 8.83
N ASP A 9 -13.62 14.88 9.71
CA ASP A 9 -13.76 16.28 9.31
C ASP A 9 -12.45 16.92 8.85
N LYS A 10 -11.30 16.33 9.22
CA LYS A 10 -9.95 16.82 8.91
C LYS A 10 -9.03 15.66 8.57
N PRO A 11 -9.20 15.04 7.41
CA PRO A 11 -8.31 13.96 6.96
C PRO A 11 -6.91 14.53 6.68
N ILE A 12 -5.90 13.68 6.86
CA ILE A 12 -4.55 13.97 6.39
C ILE A 12 -4.48 13.60 4.90
N VAL A 13 -3.95 14.50 4.10
CA VAL A 13 -3.85 14.30 2.65
C VAL A 13 -2.40 14.26 2.21
N PHE A 14 -1.98 13.14 1.66
CA PHE A 14 -0.72 12.99 0.92
C PHE A 14 -1.04 13.08 -0.56
N THR A 15 -0.47 14.03 -1.25
CA THR A 15 -0.81 14.30 -2.64
C THR A 15 0.33 15.00 -3.39
N ALA A 16 0.18 15.12 -4.68
CA ALA A 16 1.07 15.87 -5.56
C ALA A 16 1.06 17.37 -5.22
N ASN A 17 2.22 18.00 -5.26
CA ASN A 17 2.34 19.46 -5.20
C ASN A 17 2.13 20.09 -6.58
N SER A 18 0.92 20.00 -7.11
CA SER A 18 0.54 20.48 -8.45
C SER A 18 -0.90 20.99 -8.45
N THR A 19 -1.19 21.94 -9.31
CA THR A 19 -2.56 22.39 -9.60
C THR A 19 -3.27 21.49 -10.61
N THR A 20 -2.53 20.67 -11.33
CA THR A 20 -3.03 19.69 -12.32
C THR A 20 -2.33 18.36 -12.07
N PRO A 21 -2.61 17.68 -10.95
CA PRO A 21 -1.97 16.43 -10.63
C PRO A 21 -2.44 15.33 -11.58
N THR A 22 -1.55 14.38 -11.83
CA THR A 22 -1.84 13.17 -12.59
C THR A 22 -1.35 11.96 -11.80
N SER A 23 -1.89 10.79 -12.07
CA SER A 23 -1.40 9.51 -11.59
C SER A 23 0.12 9.40 -11.75
N GLY A 24 0.81 8.79 -10.80
CA GLY A 24 2.27 8.64 -10.83
C GLY A 24 3.07 9.90 -10.52
N TYR A 25 2.48 10.94 -9.95
CA TYR A 25 3.19 12.19 -9.68
C TYR A 25 4.26 12.07 -8.59
N TRP A 26 4.10 11.15 -7.66
CA TRP A 26 5.03 10.87 -6.56
C TRP A 26 4.98 9.39 -6.15
N GLY A 27 5.95 8.94 -5.33
CA GLY A 27 6.17 7.52 -5.07
C GLY A 27 5.18 6.82 -4.12
N GLY A 28 4.24 7.55 -3.49
CA GLY A 28 3.34 6.91 -2.53
C GLY A 28 3.93 6.71 -1.13
N ILE A 29 3.29 5.85 -0.33
CA ILE A 29 3.70 5.57 1.04
C ILE A 29 4.16 4.11 1.14
N ILE A 30 5.38 3.89 1.64
CA ILE A 30 5.93 2.56 1.89
C ILE A 30 6.17 2.39 3.38
N ILE A 31 5.65 1.29 3.95
CA ILE A 31 5.84 0.94 5.35
C ILE A 31 6.52 -0.43 5.45
N ASN A 32 7.72 -0.47 6.02
CA ASN A 32 8.47 -1.68 6.28
C ASN A 32 8.28 -2.14 7.73
N GLY A 33 7.73 -3.33 7.91
CA GLY A 33 7.49 -3.98 9.20
C GLY A 33 8.39 -5.19 9.43
N LYS A 34 8.08 -5.95 10.49
CA LYS A 34 8.82 -7.13 10.94
C LYS A 34 7.95 -8.36 11.07
N ALA A 35 6.76 -8.33 10.50
CA ALA A 35 5.86 -9.49 10.48
C ALA A 35 6.31 -10.52 9.44
N PRO A 36 5.87 -11.78 9.54
CA PRO A 36 6.26 -12.83 8.64
C PRO A 36 5.91 -12.54 7.18
N ILE A 37 6.81 -12.96 6.30
CA ILE A 37 6.59 -12.99 4.86
C ILE A 37 6.94 -14.39 4.35
N SER A 38 6.34 -14.85 3.26
CA SER A 38 6.81 -16.00 2.52
C SER A 38 7.70 -15.52 1.38
N GLY A 39 9.01 -15.67 1.53
CA GLY A 39 9.95 -15.33 0.47
C GLY A 39 10.05 -16.42 -0.61
N SER A 40 10.91 -16.20 -1.57
CA SER A 40 11.26 -17.17 -2.61
C SER A 40 11.96 -18.42 -2.05
N ASN A 41 12.38 -18.41 -0.80
CA ASN A 41 13.01 -19.53 -0.11
C ASN A 41 12.02 -20.18 0.85
N ALA A 42 12.11 -21.50 1.02
CA ALA A 42 11.22 -22.30 1.84
C ALA A 42 11.25 -22.02 3.36
N ASN A 43 12.04 -21.07 3.80
CA ASN A 43 12.17 -20.68 5.20
C ASN A 43 11.22 -19.52 5.52
N LYS A 44 10.20 -19.78 6.31
CA LYS A 44 9.16 -18.82 6.75
C LYS A 44 9.65 -17.64 7.59
N SER A 45 10.94 -17.50 7.82
CA SER A 45 11.58 -16.40 8.55
C SER A 45 12.26 -15.41 7.62
N ASP A 46 11.90 -15.43 6.34
CA ASP A 46 12.60 -14.64 5.35
C ASP A 46 12.41 -13.14 5.52
N THR A 47 13.47 -12.40 5.27
CA THR A 47 13.42 -10.97 5.11
C THR A 47 13.46 -10.66 3.62
N GLY A 48 12.62 -9.72 3.19
CA GLY A 48 12.64 -9.12 1.86
C GLY A 48 13.46 -7.83 1.82
N LEU A 49 13.75 -7.39 0.63
CA LEU A 49 14.31 -6.06 0.37
C LEU A 49 13.22 -5.22 -0.30
N THR A 50 13.08 -3.98 0.13
CA THR A 50 12.13 -3.06 -0.49
C THR A 50 12.45 -2.89 -1.97
N GLU A 51 11.47 -3.05 -2.82
CA GLU A 51 11.63 -3.09 -4.27
C GLU A 51 12.33 -1.86 -4.83
N ILE A 52 11.90 -0.71 -4.41
CA ILE A 52 12.44 0.58 -4.89
C ILE A 52 13.82 0.94 -4.33
N ASP A 53 14.24 0.32 -3.22
CA ASP A 53 15.56 0.54 -2.62
C ASP A 53 15.99 -0.66 -1.77
N ASN A 54 16.87 -1.47 -2.32
CA ASN A 54 17.39 -2.68 -1.70
C ASN A 54 18.23 -2.45 -0.41
N ASN A 55 18.44 -1.20 0.00
CA ASN A 55 19.06 -0.90 1.29
C ASN A 55 18.09 -1.07 2.46
N TYR A 56 16.79 -1.13 2.21
CA TYR A 56 15.77 -1.27 3.24
C TYR A 56 15.21 -2.69 3.29
N LYS A 57 15.32 -3.30 4.45
CA LYS A 57 14.80 -4.64 4.73
C LYS A 57 13.44 -4.57 5.41
N TYR A 58 12.63 -5.61 5.16
CA TYR A 58 11.38 -5.85 5.85
C TYR A 58 11.19 -7.34 6.14
N GLY A 59 10.12 -7.68 6.86
CA GLY A 59 9.84 -9.06 7.23
C GLY A 59 10.56 -9.53 8.49
N GLY A 60 10.20 -10.67 8.97
CA GLY A 60 10.72 -11.28 10.20
C GLY A 60 9.73 -12.27 10.81
N ASN A 61 9.61 -12.26 12.15
CA ASN A 61 8.76 -13.19 12.89
C ASN A 61 7.90 -12.52 13.97
N VAL A 62 7.62 -11.25 13.83
CA VAL A 62 6.85 -10.47 14.80
C VAL A 62 5.44 -10.21 14.25
N ASP A 63 4.52 -11.14 14.45
CA ASP A 63 3.15 -11.05 13.93
C ASP A 63 2.44 -9.74 14.33
N ASN A 64 2.68 -9.28 15.56
CA ASN A 64 2.11 -8.06 16.11
C ASN A 64 3.04 -6.85 15.98
N ASP A 65 3.95 -6.84 14.99
CA ASP A 65 4.73 -5.65 14.70
C ASP A 65 3.84 -4.42 14.58
N ASN A 66 4.32 -3.32 15.17
CA ASN A 66 3.65 -2.05 15.13
C ASN A 66 4.51 -1.04 14.39
N SER A 67 4.13 -0.74 13.17
CA SER A 67 4.79 0.24 12.31
C SER A 67 4.14 1.63 12.34
N GLY A 68 3.16 1.84 13.22
CA GLY A 68 2.51 3.14 13.43
C GLY A 68 1.00 3.10 13.21
N SER A 69 0.45 4.22 12.76
CA SER A 69 -0.98 4.35 12.45
C SER A 69 -1.25 5.28 11.28
N LEU A 70 -2.17 4.86 10.43
CA LEU A 70 -2.80 5.69 9.39
C LEU A 70 -4.31 5.65 9.62
N THR A 71 -4.89 6.79 10.00
CA THR A 71 -6.34 6.90 10.20
C THR A 71 -6.88 8.17 9.55
N TYR A 72 -7.97 8.05 8.79
CA TYR A 72 -8.51 9.14 8.00
C TYR A 72 -7.46 9.80 7.11
N VAL A 73 -6.84 8.99 6.28
CA VAL A 73 -5.77 9.39 5.35
C VAL A 73 -6.26 9.29 3.91
N LYS A 74 -5.94 10.30 3.11
CA LYS A 74 -6.08 10.27 1.66
C LYS A 74 -4.71 10.21 1.01
N ILE A 75 -4.54 9.32 0.04
CA ILE A 75 -3.34 9.17 -0.78
C ILE A 75 -3.78 9.36 -2.23
N CYS A 76 -3.27 10.39 -2.88
CA CYS A 76 -3.75 10.76 -4.21
C CYS A 76 -2.59 10.95 -5.18
N TYR A 77 -2.75 10.44 -6.42
CA TYR A 77 -1.82 10.63 -7.53
C TYR A 77 -0.42 10.05 -7.29
N ALA A 78 -0.37 8.95 -6.57
CA ALA A 78 0.87 8.22 -6.26
C ALA A 78 1.23 7.19 -7.34
N GLY A 79 2.15 6.30 -7.04
CA GLY A 79 2.50 5.18 -7.92
C GLY A 79 3.55 5.55 -8.98
N ALA A 80 4.46 6.49 -8.69
CA ALA A 80 5.49 6.87 -9.66
C ALA A 80 6.40 5.68 -10.01
N ARG A 81 6.68 5.50 -11.29
CA ARG A 81 7.63 4.48 -11.78
C ARG A 81 9.05 4.99 -11.72
N SER A 82 9.95 4.19 -11.16
CA SER A 82 11.39 4.45 -11.18
C SER A 82 12.05 3.86 -12.42
N THR A 83 11.59 2.69 -12.85
CA THR A 83 11.97 2.00 -14.11
C THR A 83 10.75 1.23 -14.63
N ALA A 84 10.89 0.48 -15.74
CA ALA A 84 9.84 -0.38 -16.26
C ALA A 84 9.50 -1.57 -15.33
N ASP A 85 10.41 -1.91 -14.41
CA ASP A 85 10.28 -3.07 -13.53
C ASP A 85 10.30 -2.68 -12.03
N ILE A 86 10.38 -1.39 -11.70
CA ILE A 86 10.43 -0.87 -10.32
C ILE A 86 9.38 0.21 -10.19
N GLU A 87 8.32 -0.13 -9.53
CA GLU A 87 7.12 0.67 -9.43
C GLU A 87 6.80 1.00 -7.97
N HIS A 88 6.10 2.09 -7.79
CA HIS A 88 5.56 2.48 -6.50
C HIS A 88 4.05 2.33 -6.53
N ASN A 89 3.48 1.93 -5.43
CA ASN A 89 2.04 1.85 -5.23
C ASN A 89 1.48 3.11 -4.54
N GLY A 90 0.19 3.20 -4.43
CA GLY A 90 -0.45 4.17 -3.55
C GLY A 90 0.01 3.96 -2.10
N LEU A 91 -0.14 2.74 -1.60
CA LEU A 91 0.29 2.29 -0.28
C LEU A 91 0.95 0.91 -0.36
N THR A 92 2.23 0.83 -0.04
CA THR A 92 2.97 -0.44 0.02
C THR A 92 3.19 -0.87 1.46
N LEU A 93 2.76 -2.10 1.80
CA LEU A 93 2.80 -2.66 3.14
C LEU A 93 3.71 -3.89 3.19
N ASN A 94 5.00 -3.65 3.43
CA ASN A 94 6.05 -4.65 3.43
C ASN A 94 6.20 -5.34 4.80
N GLY A 95 5.70 -6.56 4.96
CA GLY A 95 5.81 -7.32 6.21
C GLY A 95 5.25 -6.56 7.41
N VAL A 96 4.17 -5.81 7.22
CA VAL A 96 3.56 -5.00 8.29
C VAL A 96 2.71 -5.90 9.20
N GLY A 97 2.86 -5.73 10.51
CA GLY A 97 2.19 -6.55 11.50
C GLY A 97 0.84 -6.01 11.97
N ASN A 98 0.06 -6.88 12.60
CA ASN A 98 -1.31 -6.57 13.06
C ASN A 98 -1.37 -5.61 14.28
N GLY A 99 -0.23 -5.23 14.83
CA GLY A 99 -0.13 -4.13 15.80
C GLY A 99 -0.17 -2.73 15.14
N THR A 100 -0.05 -2.66 13.82
CA THR A 100 -0.18 -1.42 13.03
C THR A 100 -1.64 -1.13 12.76
N LYS A 101 -2.04 0.12 12.91
CA LYS A 101 -3.41 0.55 12.68
C LYS A 101 -3.58 1.19 11.31
N ILE A 102 -4.47 0.63 10.47
CA ILE A 102 -4.80 1.19 9.14
C ILE A 102 -6.32 1.22 8.99
N GLU A 103 -6.90 2.41 9.10
CA GLU A 103 -8.36 2.58 9.10
C GLU A 103 -8.79 3.87 8.39
N ASN A 104 -9.90 3.80 7.67
CA ASN A 104 -10.51 4.94 6.98
C ASN A 104 -9.55 5.58 5.98
N ILE A 105 -9.12 4.78 5.02
CA ILE A 105 -8.15 5.17 3.98
C ILE A 105 -8.88 5.41 2.66
N TYR A 106 -8.48 6.45 1.97
CA TYR A 106 -8.91 6.73 0.60
C TYR A 106 -7.69 6.82 -0.31
N ILE A 107 -7.68 6.07 -1.39
CA ILE A 107 -6.61 6.10 -2.39
C ILE A 107 -7.21 6.46 -3.74
N LEU A 108 -6.63 7.45 -4.40
CA LEU A 108 -7.11 7.96 -5.68
C LEU A 108 -5.97 8.00 -6.69
N GLU A 109 -6.20 7.41 -7.84
CA GLU A 109 -5.32 7.49 -9.02
C GLU A 109 -3.86 7.16 -8.69
N SER A 110 -3.58 5.94 -8.27
CA SER A 110 -2.23 5.38 -8.29
C SER A 110 -1.88 4.96 -9.72
N ALA A 111 -0.65 5.17 -10.18
CA ALA A 111 -0.20 4.73 -11.50
C ALA A 111 0.26 3.26 -11.51
N ASP A 112 0.10 2.59 -10.44
CA ASP A 112 0.26 1.17 -10.22
C ASP A 112 -0.83 0.76 -9.23
N ASP A 113 -0.62 -0.23 -8.35
CA ASP A 113 -1.64 -0.67 -7.39
C ASP A 113 -2.11 0.45 -6.46
N ALA A 114 -3.36 0.35 -6.03
CA ALA A 114 -3.80 1.19 -4.93
C ALA A 114 -3.12 0.76 -3.63
N VAL A 115 -3.16 -0.52 -3.29
CA VAL A 115 -2.45 -1.09 -2.12
C VAL A 115 -1.82 -2.41 -2.48
N GLU A 116 -0.52 -2.54 -2.20
CA GLU A 116 0.18 -3.82 -2.31
C GLU A 116 0.66 -4.31 -0.94
N PHE A 117 0.44 -5.60 -0.67
CA PHE A 117 0.78 -6.29 0.56
C PHE A 117 1.89 -7.32 0.32
N PHE A 118 3.12 -6.98 0.64
CA PHE A 118 4.24 -7.93 0.63
C PHE A 118 4.28 -8.73 1.94
N GLY A 119 3.45 -9.74 2.04
CA GLY A 119 3.31 -10.54 3.25
C GLY A 119 2.75 -9.75 4.43
N GLY A 120 3.09 -10.18 5.66
CA GLY A 120 2.64 -9.53 6.88
C GLY A 120 1.25 -9.97 7.36
N THR A 121 0.81 -9.35 8.44
CA THR A 121 -0.42 -9.73 9.17
C THR A 121 -1.32 -8.53 9.46
N VAL A 122 -1.01 -7.35 8.92
CA VAL A 122 -1.74 -6.11 9.17
C VAL A 122 -3.21 -6.23 8.79
N ASN A 123 -4.08 -5.63 9.60
CA ASN A 123 -5.51 -5.53 9.29
C ASN A 123 -5.83 -4.14 8.75
N VAL A 124 -6.65 -4.11 7.71
CA VAL A 124 -7.14 -2.85 7.11
C VAL A 124 -8.65 -2.78 7.24
N THR A 125 -9.15 -1.65 7.69
CA THR A 125 -10.59 -1.43 7.85
C THR A 125 -11.02 -0.13 7.17
N ASN A 126 -12.12 -0.19 6.40
CA ASN A 126 -12.67 0.94 5.67
C ASN A 126 -11.65 1.57 4.71
N LEU A 127 -11.37 0.91 3.61
CA LEU A 127 -10.52 1.44 2.55
C LEU A 127 -11.33 1.56 1.26
N LEU A 128 -11.24 2.71 0.61
CA LEU A 128 -11.76 2.94 -0.72
C LEU A 128 -10.60 3.26 -1.68
N ALA A 129 -10.42 2.40 -2.68
CA ALA A 129 -9.50 2.60 -3.79
C ALA A 129 -10.28 3.04 -5.03
N VAL A 130 -9.84 4.10 -5.68
CA VAL A 130 -10.48 4.67 -6.87
C VAL A 130 -9.45 4.88 -7.94
N ASN A 131 -9.69 4.28 -9.11
CA ASN A 131 -8.90 4.45 -10.33
C ASN A 131 -7.39 4.19 -10.17
N PRO A 132 -6.93 3.08 -9.58
CA PRO A 132 -5.55 2.67 -9.77
C PRO A 132 -5.36 2.17 -11.21
N ASP A 133 -4.12 2.22 -11.71
CA ASP A 133 -3.85 1.78 -13.08
C ASP A 133 -3.64 0.26 -13.17
N ASP A 134 -3.27 -0.40 -12.08
CA ASP A 134 -3.23 -1.86 -11.97
C ASP A 134 -4.23 -2.36 -10.91
N ASP A 135 -3.83 -3.08 -9.91
CA ASP A 135 -4.74 -3.72 -8.97
C ASP A 135 -5.30 -2.77 -7.89
N MET A 136 -6.53 -3.04 -7.47
CA MET A 136 -7.12 -2.37 -6.30
C MET A 136 -6.43 -2.81 -5.01
N PHE A 137 -6.13 -4.10 -4.92
CA PHE A 137 -5.48 -4.75 -3.79
C PHE A 137 -4.63 -5.91 -4.30
N ASP A 138 -3.32 -5.77 -4.31
CA ASP A 138 -2.42 -6.88 -4.61
C ASP A 138 -1.92 -7.57 -3.34
N PHE A 139 -1.89 -8.91 -3.37
CA PHE A 139 -1.52 -9.76 -2.24
C PHE A 139 -0.41 -10.71 -2.63
N THR A 140 0.79 -10.40 -2.19
CA THR A 140 1.97 -11.21 -2.45
C THR A 140 2.59 -11.77 -1.17
N GLN A 141 3.61 -12.58 -1.29
CA GLN A 141 4.46 -13.06 -0.20
C GLN A 141 3.72 -13.60 1.04
N GLY A 142 2.53 -14.22 0.83
CA GLY A 142 1.81 -14.89 1.90
C GLY A 142 1.16 -13.96 2.92
N TYR A 143 0.66 -12.83 2.49
CA TYR A 143 -0.16 -11.95 3.34
C TYR A 143 -1.25 -12.74 4.06
N SER A 144 -1.42 -12.50 5.37
CA SER A 144 -2.34 -13.25 6.23
C SER A 144 -3.17 -12.37 7.18
N GLY A 145 -3.26 -11.07 6.88
CA GLY A 145 -4.13 -10.14 7.59
C GLY A 145 -5.60 -10.22 7.17
N LYS A 146 -6.37 -9.20 7.53
CA LYS A 146 -7.80 -9.12 7.24
C LYS A 146 -8.15 -7.77 6.64
N LEU A 147 -8.92 -7.78 5.55
CA LEU A 147 -9.57 -6.60 5.00
C LEU A 147 -11.04 -6.60 5.43
N LYS A 148 -11.50 -5.46 5.96
CA LYS A 148 -12.90 -5.28 6.36
C LYS A 148 -13.44 -3.98 5.78
N ASN A 149 -14.56 -4.04 5.07
CA ASN A 149 -15.19 -2.90 4.39
C ASN A 149 -14.20 -2.20 3.44
N CYS A 150 -13.44 -2.98 2.67
CA CYS A 150 -12.57 -2.48 1.63
C CYS A 150 -13.28 -2.60 0.29
N TYR A 151 -13.19 -1.56 -0.51
CA TYR A 151 -13.86 -1.48 -1.79
C TYR A 151 -12.96 -0.80 -2.82
N GLY A 152 -12.92 -1.33 -4.02
CA GLY A 152 -12.23 -0.76 -5.16
C GLY A 152 -13.19 -0.47 -6.29
N VAL A 153 -12.95 0.60 -7.04
CA VAL A 153 -13.78 1.00 -8.17
C VAL A 153 -12.96 1.69 -9.26
N TRP A 154 -13.18 1.32 -10.50
CA TRP A 154 -12.87 2.15 -11.65
C TRP A 154 -14.14 2.91 -12.04
N GLU A 155 -14.04 4.22 -12.12
CA GLU A 155 -15.13 5.07 -12.59
C GLU A 155 -15.37 4.85 -14.09
N SER A 156 -16.57 5.13 -14.56
CA SER A 156 -17.00 4.77 -15.91
C SER A 156 -16.20 5.42 -17.06
N ASP A 157 -15.51 6.51 -16.78
CA ASP A 157 -14.67 7.27 -17.71
C ASP A 157 -13.18 7.02 -17.52
N TYR A 158 -12.81 6.17 -16.55
CA TYR A 158 -11.43 5.75 -16.33
C TYR A 158 -11.12 4.51 -17.19
N THR A 159 -9.92 4.49 -17.75
CA THR A 159 -9.40 3.33 -18.48
C THR A 159 -8.01 3.00 -17.92
N SER A 160 -7.90 1.85 -17.28
CA SER A 160 -6.62 1.31 -16.86
C SER A 160 -5.78 0.92 -18.08
N THR A 161 -4.47 1.09 -18.00
CA THR A 161 -3.53 0.68 -19.03
C THR A 161 -2.84 -0.64 -18.70
N GLU A 162 -2.91 -1.11 -17.46
CA GLU A 162 -2.19 -2.29 -16.97
C GLU A 162 -3.07 -3.35 -16.32
N ALA A 163 -4.27 -3.00 -15.87
CA ALA A 163 -5.12 -3.92 -15.14
C ALA A 163 -5.34 -5.25 -15.90
N ASP A 164 -4.86 -6.28 -15.32
CA ASP A 164 -5.21 -7.65 -15.69
C ASP A 164 -6.61 -7.98 -15.17
N LEU A 165 -7.51 -8.39 -16.04
CA LEU A 165 -8.77 -9.01 -15.66
C LEU A 165 -8.47 -10.42 -15.10
N ARG A 166 -7.99 -10.49 -13.91
CA ARG A 166 -7.78 -11.76 -13.19
C ARG A 166 -8.85 -12.01 -12.16
#